data_ddb10b620a40c1ee189aba723cad4ea7
#
_entry.id   ddb10b620a40c1ee189aba723cad4ea7
#
_cell.length_a   1.000
_cell.length_b   1.000
_cell.length_c   1.000
_cell.angle_alpha   90.00
_cell.angle_beta   90.00
_cell.angle_gamma   90.00
#
_symmetry.space_group_name_H-M   'P 1'
#
loop_
_entity.id
_entity.type
_entity.pdbx_description
1 polymer ?
#
loop_
_entity_poly.entity_id
_entity_poly.type
_entity_poly.pdbx_seq_one_letter_code
_entity_poly.pdbx_strand_id
1 'polypeptide(L)'
;MEKHKPYIAMVIIQFIYTGMALLSKASISAGVKPSVFVAYRQALAALFLAPFALYFESHKSPPLPFKLLCKIIFVSVIGIATSQNLNYMGLNFVSATVAIAATNAVPTMVFILAVCFGMEGLAITHYHGMAKVLGTVIVLSGAMVFTFIQGPPLYTVLQNEGLGHSAKGRSTEDWIKGSCLELASTLTWSVWLIMQRPIIKQYPAKLRLTTMQCCFSSIGSAIWGAAAERDRSSWKLGWDIGLGIVVTAVCYWLQVWVVDKQGPVFTAMFSPLALVLTAIMSAILFKETLHWGSVCGALLLVIGLYSFLWGKKTESKFEIIEQKTEQIKVGVALECITSTSVPDEQQGKK
;
A
#
# COMPACT_ATOMS: atom_id res chain seq x y z
N MET A 1 3.44 -12.95 20.66
CA MET A 1 2.66 -13.21 19.42
C MET A 1 2.03 -11.94 18.82
N GLU A 2 1.60 -10.94 19.58
CA GLU A 2 0.97 -9.72 19.04
C GLU A 2 1.89 -8.87 18.13
N LYS A 3 3.18 -8.81 18.41
CA LYS A 3 4.15 -7.97 17.67
C LYS A 3 4.41 -8.43 16.22
N HIS A 4 4.18 -9.71 15.91
CA HIS A 4 4.43 -10.26 14.57
C HIS A 4 3.20 -10.27 13.66
N LYS A 5 1.99 -10.06 14.20
CA LYS A 5 0.74 -10.04 13.44
C LYS A 5 0.75 -9.09 12.23
N PRO A 6 1.24 -7.82 12.34
CA PRO A 6 1.28 -6.93 11.18
C PRO A 6 2.22 -7.40 10.06
N TYR A 7 3.35 -8.02 10.41
CA TYR A 7 4.28 -8.55 9.40
C TYR A 7 3.67 -9.72 8.63
N ILE A 8 3.03 -10.65 9.34
CA ILE A 8 2.33 -11.80 8.74
C ILE A 8 1.18 -11.30 7.87
N ALA A 9 0.39 -10.34 8.36
CA ALA A 9 -0.69 -9.74 7.58
C ALA A 9 -0.16 -9.11 6.28
N MET A 10 0.98 -8.39 6.32
CA MET A 10 1.56 -7.82 5.11
C MET A 10 2.01 -8.87 4.11
N VAL A 11 2.64 -9.96 4.57
CA VAL A 11 3.01 -11.06 3.67
C VAL A 11 1.77 -11.68 3.02
N ILE A 12 0.71 -11.92 3.79
CA ILE A 12 -0.58 -12.43 3.26
C ILE A 12 -1.15 -11.45 2.22
N ILE A 13 -1.15 -10.15 2.51
CA ILE A 13 -1.61 -9.11 1.57
C ILE A 13 -0.83 -9.18 0.25
N GLN A 14 0.49 -9.38 0.28
CA GLN A 14 1.29 -9.45 -0.94
C GLN A 14 0.99 -10.72 -1.76
N PHE A 15 0.76 -11.86 -1.11
CA PHE A 15 0.27 -13.06 -1.80
C PHE A 15 -1.10 -12.82 -2.46
N ILE A 16 -1.99 -12.15 -1.76
CA ILE A 16 -3.30 -11.76 -2.28
C ILE A 16 -3.16 -10.85 -3.50
N TYR A 17 -2.32 -9.81 -3.43
CA TYR A 17 -2.07 -8.90 -4.56
C TYR A 17 -1.47 -9.63 -5.76
N THR A 18 -0.56 -10.57 -5.52
CA THR A 18 0.00 -11.43 -6.57
C THR A 18 -1.09 -12.23 -7.27
N GLY A 19 -1.93 -12.92 -6.51
CA GLY A 19 -3.06 -13.67 -7.08
C GLY A 19 -4.03 -12.79 -7.87
N MET A 20 -4.33 -11.60 -7.33
CA MET A 20 -5.18 -10.63 -8.02
C MET A 20 -4.56 -10.09 -9.31
N ALA A 21 -3.25 -9.84 -9.35
CA ALA A 21 -2.57 -9.40 -10.56
C ALA A 21 -2.67 -10.45 -11.68
N LEU A 22 -2.46 -11.72 -11.32
CA LEU A 22 -2.57 -12.84 -12.27
C LEU A 22 -4.01 -13.02 -12.79
N LEU A 23 -5.00 -12.97 -11.90
CA LEU A 23 -6.42 -13.04 -12.26
C LEU A 23 -6.86 -11.85 -13.12
N SER A 24 -6.41 -10.64 -12.78
CA SER A 24 -6.70 -9.44 -13.57
C SER A 24 -6.12 -9.55 -14.98
N LYS A 25 -4.88 -10.05 -15.11
CA LYS A 25 -4.25 -10.30 -16.41
C LYS A 25 -5.08 -11.29 -17.24
N ALA A 26 -5.53 -12.38 -16.64
CA ALA A 26 -6.37 -13.37 -17.30
C ALA A 26 -7.73 -12.79 -17.74
N SER A 27 -8.40 -12.02 -16.89
CA SER A 27 -9.69 -11.39 -17.18
C SER A 27 -9.59 -10.35 -18.30
N ILE A 28 -8.55 -9.52 -18.31
CA ILE A 28 -8.29 -8.53 -19.37
C ILE A 28 -7.97 -9.22 -20.69
N SER A 29 -7.20 -10.31 -20.65
CA SER A 29 -6.91 -11.12 -21.84
C SER A 29 -8.17 -11.77 -22.40
N ALA A 30 -9.19 -12.04 -21.58
CA ALA A 30 -10.51 -12.51 -21.99
C ALA A 30 -11.42 -11.40 -22.55
N GLY A 31 -10.92 -10.15 -22.66
CA GLY A 31 -11.64 -9.03 -23.29
C GLY A 31 -12.47 -8.16 -22.33
N VAL A 32 -12.36 -8.37 -21.03
CA VAL A 32 -13.06 -7.54 -20.04
C VAL A 32 -12.42 -6.15 -20.00
N LYS A 33 -13.24 -5.11 -20.07
CA LYS A 33 -12.77 -3.72 -19.99
C LYS A 33 -12.29 -3.38 -18.57
N PRO A 34 -11.09 -2.81 -18.41
CA PRO A 34 -10.47 -2.58 -17.10
C PRO A 34 -11.30 -1.74 -16.14
N SER A 35 -11.89 -0.63 -16.59
CA SER A 35 -12.70 0.26 -15.77
C SER A 35 -13.97 -0.41 -15.23
N VAL A 36 -14.61 -1.23 -16.07
CA VAL A 36 -15.77 -2.04 -15.71
C VAL A 36 -15.36 -3.10 -14.66
N PHE A 37 -14.23 -3.77 -14.89
CA PHE A 37 -13.68 -4.75 -13.95
C PHE A 37 -13.43 -4.13 -12.56
N VAL A 38 -12.81 -2.93 -12.51
CA VAL A 38 -12.55 -2.21 -11.24
C VAL A 38 -13.87 -1.86 -10.54
N ALA A 39 -14.87 -1.33 -11.27
CA ALA A 39 -16.16 -0.95 -10.70
C ALA A 39 -16.85 -2.15 -10.05
N TYR A 40 -16.98 -3.27 -10.76
CA TYR A 40 -17.60 -4.49 -10.23
C TYR A 40 -16.82 -5.08 -9.06
N ARG A 41 -15.50 -5.16 -9.15
CA ARG A 41 -14.65 -5.66 -8.08
C ARG A 41 -14.84 -4.89 -6.78
N GLN A 42 -14.90 -3.57 -6.86
CA GLN A 42 -15.10 -2.72 -5.68
C GLN A 42 -16.53 -2.79 -5.15
N ALA A 43 -17.55 -2.85 -6.04
CA ALA A 43 -18.95 -3.02 -5.64
C ALA A 43 -19.16 -4.31 -4.85
N LEU A 44 -18.64 -5.40 -5.37
CA LEU A 44 -18.79 -6.72 -4.76
C LEU A 44 -17.97 -6.85 -3.47
N ALA A 45 -16.79 -6.19 -3.39
CA ALA A 45 -16.03 -6.10 -2.15
C ALA A 45 -16.82 -5.32 -1.07
N ALA A 46 -17.47 -4.22 -1.45
CA ALA A 46 -18.35 -3.47 -0.54
C ALA A 46 -19.53 -4.32 -0.07
N LEU A 47 -20.19 -5.03 -0.98
CA LEU A 47 -21.32 -5.91 -0.69
C LEU A 47 -20.92 -7.05 0.26
N PHE A 48 -19.73 -7.64 0.04
CA PHE A 48 -19.22 -8.70 0.92
C PHE A 48 -18.90 -8.18 2.33
N LEU A 49 -18.28 -6.98 2.43
CA LEU A 49 -17.91 -6.40 3.74
C LEU A 49 -19.12 -5.83 4.50
N ALA A 50 -20.19 -5.40 3.82
CA ALA A 50 -21.31 -4.72 4.41
C ALA A 50 -21.97 -5.51 5.59
N PRO A 51 -22.30 -6.80 5.46
CA PRO A 51 -22.90 -7.56 6.56
C PRO A 51 -21.96 -7.65 7.77
N PHE A 52 -20.66 -7.85 7.55
CA PHE A 52 -19.67 -7.90 8.63
C PHE A 52 -19.51 -6.54 9.31
N ALA A 53 -19.48 -5.46 8.55
CA ALA A 53 -19.40 -4.10 9.06
C ALA A 53 -20.63 -3.74 9.91
N LEU A 54 -21.82 -4.15 9.47
CA LEU A 54 -23.06 -3.93 10.21
C LEU A 54 -23.11 -4.79 11.47
N TYR A 55 -22.69 -6.05 11.41
CA TYR A 55 -22.76 -6.96 12.56
C TYR A 55 -21.71 -6.62 13.63
N PHE A 56 -20.43 -6.50 13.26
CA PHE A 56 -19.34 -6.34 14.24
C PHE A 56 -19.16 -4.91 14.75
N GLU A 57 -19.54 -3.90 13.97
CA GLU A 57 -19.27 -2.49 14.30
C GLU A 57 -20.54 -1.65 14.47
N SER A 58 -21.76 -2.28 14.53
CA SER A 58 -23.03 -1.57 14.66
C SER A 58 -23.09 -0.70 15.92
N HIS A 59 -22.64 -1.23 17.05
CA HIS A 59 -22.74 -0.54 18.35
C HIS A 59 -21.51 0.29 18.73
N LYS A 60 -20.40 0.22 17.96
CA LYS A 60 -19.11 0.85 18.28
C LYS A 60 -18.75 2.01 17.36
N SER A 61 -19.61 2.35 16.42
CA SER A 61 -19.28 3.38 15.43
C SER A 61 -19.60 4.77 15.96
N PRO A 62 -18.61 5.68 16.01
CA PRO A 62 -18.85 7.07 16.35
C PRO A 62 -19.77 7.72 15.29
N PRO A 63 -20.47 8.82 15.63
CA PRO A 63 -21.22 9.58 14.65
C PRO A 63 -20.30 10.04 13.51
N LEU A 64 -20.79 9.95 12.27
CA LEU A 64 -20.02 10.33 11.09
C LEU A 64 -20.32 11.80 10.74
N PRO A 65 -19.45 12.76 11.13
CA PRO A 65 -19.66 14.15 10.76
C PRO A 65 -19.52 14.34 9.25
N PHE A 66 -20.31 15.24 8.67
CA PHE A 66 -20.34 15.48 7.23
C PHE A 66 -18.95 15.77 6.64
N LYS A 67 -18.11 16.55 7.35
CA LYS A 67 -16.73 16.83 6.94
C LYS A 67 -15.88 15.55 6.79
N LEU A 68 -16.05 14.59 7.68
CA LEU A 68 -15.33 13.32 7.63
C LEU A 68 -15.84 12.43 6.48
N LEU A 69 -17.17 12.41 6.26
CA LEU A 69 -17.77 11.72 5.13
C LEU A 69 -17.23 12.26 3.80
N CYS A 70 -17.22 13.58 3.60
CA CYS A 70 -16.62 14.20 2.40
C CYS A 70 -15.15 13.83 2.22
N LYS A 71 -14.38 13.78 3.31
CA LYS A 71 -12.98 13.36 3.29
C LYS A 71 -12.83 11.89 2.87
N ILE A 72 -13.69 10.99 3.39
CA ILE A 72 -13.70 9.57 3.01
C ILE A 72 -14.05 9.42 1.53
N ILE A 73 -15.09 10.12 1.05
CA ILE A 73 -15.48 10.12 -0.38
C ILE A 73 -14.31 10.58 -1.24
N PHE A 74 -13.71 11.74 -0.93
CA PHE A 74 -12.59 12.28 -1.68
C PHE A 74 -11.42 11.30 -1.77
N VAL A 75 -11.01 10.74 -0.63
CA VAL A 75 -9.89 9.79 -0.56
C VAL A 75 -10.21 8.48 -1.27
N SER A 76 -11.47 8.04 -1.26
CA SER A 76 -11.87 6.81 -1.97
C SER A 76 -11.89 7.00 -3.48
N VAL A 77 -12.44 8.11 -3.95
CA VAL A 77 -12.54 8.38 -5.39
C VAL A 77 -11.16 8.73 -5.96
N ILE A 78 -10.45 9.70 -5.37
CA ILE A 78 -9.14 10.12 -5.86
C ILE A 78 -8.07 9.05 -5.59
N GLY A 79 -8.06 8.47 -4.39
CA GLY A 79 -7.02 7.52 -3.99
C GLY A 79 -7.19 6.13 -4.61
N ILE A 80 -8.37 5.53 -4.53
CA ILE A 80 -8.58 4.15 -5.00
C ILE A 80 -9.08 4.13 -6.45
N ALA A 81 -10.22 4.78 -6.74
CA ALA A 81 -10.84 4.68 -8.06
C ALA A 81 -9.94 5.28 -9.14
N THR A 82 -9.46 6.50 -8.94
CA THR A 82 -8.60 7.18 -9.92
C THR A 82 -7.28 6.46 -10.10
N SER A 83 -6.61 6.04 -8.99
CA SER A 83 -5.36 5.29 -9.09
C SER A 83 -5.50 4.04 -9.96
N GLN A 84 -6.51 3.23 -9.70
CA GLN A 84 -6.69 1.99 -10.44
C GLN A 84 -7.03 2.22 -11.92
N ASN A 85 -7.92 3.18 -12.20
CA ASN A 85 -8.27 3.49 -13.59
C ASN A 85 -7.07 4.09 -14.36
N LEU A 86 -6.26 4.96 -13.73
CA LEU A 86 -5.04 5.51 -14.34
C LEU A 86 -4.02 4.41 -14.64
N ASN A 87 -3.82 3.46 -13.72
CA ASN A 87 -2.91 2.33 -13.93
C ASN A 87 -3.34 1.50 -15.15
N TYR A 88 -4.62 1.13 -15.25
CA TYR A 88 -5.09 0.39 -16.40
C TYR A 88 -5.06 1.18 -17.71
N MET A 89 -5.28 2.50 -17.67
CA MET A 89 -5.10 3.36 -18.84
C MET A 89 -3.63 3.43 -19.24
N GLY A 90 -2.73 3.58 -18.27
CA GLY A 90 -1.29 3.60 -18.50
C GLY A 90 -0.79 2.34 -19.20
N LEU A 91 -1.24 1.17 -18.78
CA LEU A 91 -0.90 -0.13 -19.37
C LEU A 91 -1.23 -0.24 -20.87
N ASN A 92 -2.15 0.55 -21.40
CA ASN A 92 -2.42 0.58 -22.84
C ASN A 92 -1.31 1.28 -23.63
N PHE A 93 -0.60 2.22 -23.00
CA PHE A 93 0.41 3.06 -23.66
C PHE A 93 1.84 2.62 -23.37
N VAL A 94 2.11 1.99 -22.20
CA VAL A 94 3.45 1.53 -21.82
C VAL A 94 3.53 0.00 -21.76
N SER A 95 4.76 -0.51 -21.66
CA SER A 95 4.98 -1.93 -21.38
C SER A 95 4.68 -2.24 -19.91
N ALA A 96 4.38 -3.50 -19.62
CA ALA A 96 4.20 -3.98 -18.26
C ALA A 96 5.43 -3.64 -17.38
N THR A 97 6.62 -3.64 -17.96
CA THR A 97 7.88 -3.29 -17.29
C THR A 97 7.86 -1.85 -16.75
N VAL A 98 7.39 -0.88 -17.53
CA VAL A 98 7.30 0.53 -17.10
C VAL A 98 6.23 0.70 -16.01
N ALA A 99 5.08 0.04 -16.15
CA ALA A 99 4.03 0.06 -15.12
C ALA A 99 4.52 -0.53 -13.79
N ILE A 100 5.23 -1.65 -13.83
CA ILE A 100 5.84 -2.27 -12.65
C ILE A 100 6.89 -1.33 -12.02
N ALA A 101 7.75 -0.69 -12.83
CA ALA A 101 8.72 0.28 -12.33
C ALA A 101 8.05 1.44 -11.61
N ALA A 102 6.97 1.99 -12.16
CA ALA A 102 6.18 3.05 -11.52
C ALA A 102 5.57 2.58 -10.19
N THR A 103 5.00 1.38 -10.13
CA THR A 103 4.45 0.80 -8.90
C THR A 103 5.52 0.63 -7.82
N ASN A 104 6.75 0.30 -8.19
CA ASN A 104 7.88 0.20 -7.25
C ASN A 104 8.31 1.55 -6.67
N ALA A 105 7.85 2.67 -7.22
CA ALA A 105 8.06 4.00 -6.64
C ALA A 105 7.12 4.29 -5.45
N VAL A 106 6.08 3.47 -5.20
CA VAL A 106 5.12 3.64 -4.10
C VAL A 106 5.81 3.85 -2.74
N PRO A 107 6.76 3.01 -2.29
CA PRO A 107 7.41 3.21 -1.00
C PRO A 107 8.09 4.57 -0.87
N THR A 108 8.78 5.00 -1.92
CA THR A 108 9.49 6.29 -1.96
C THR A 108 8.49 7.46 -1.92
N MET A 109 7.43 7.40 -2.73
CA MET A 109 6.37 8.43 -2.74
C MET A 109 5.68 8.53 -1.38
N VAL A 110 5.32 7.39 -0.78
CA VAL A 110 4.69 7.35 0.55
C VAL A 110 5.65 7.89 1.62
N PHE A 111 6.93 7.56 1.56
CA PHE A 111 7.92 8.07 2.50
C PHE A 111 8.07 9.60 2.39
N ILE A 112 8.22 10.14 1.17
CA ILE A 112 8.30 11.59 0.93
C ILE A 112 7.03 12.28 1.45
N LEU A 113 5.85 11.80 1.09
CA LEU A 113 4.58 12.36 1.56
C LEU A 113 4.46 12.28 3.09
N ALA A 114 4.86 11.16 3.72
CA ALA A 114 4.81 11.00 5.17
C ALA A 114 5.70 12.02 5.89
N VAL A 115 6.86 12.33 5.34
CA VAL A 115 7.75 13.38 5.84
C VAL A 115 7.13 14.77 5.65
N CYS A 116 6.61 15.08 4.46
CA CYS A 116 5.95 16.34 4.16
C CYS A 116 4.74 16.61 5.09
N PHE A 117 3.99 15.56 5.44
CA PHE A 117 2.85 15.67 6.36
C PHE A 117 3.25 15.53 7.84
N GLY A 118 4.53 15.47 8.18
CA GLY A 118 5.02 15.34 9.55
C GLY A 118 4.60 14.04 10.25
N MET A 119 4.33 12.99 9.47
CA MET A 119 3.90 11.67 9.99
C MET A 119 5.07 10.74 10.29
N GLU A 120 6.23 11.01 9.70
CA GLU A 120 7.50 10.30 9.93
C GLU A 120 8.60 11.32 10.21
N GLY A 121 9.37 11.08 11.29
CA GLY A 121 10.53 11.90 11.63
C GLY A 121 11.73 11.54 10.74
N LEU A 122 12.38 12.56 10.19
CA LEU A 122 13.66 12.44 9.49
C LEU A 122 14.81 12.75 10.47
N ALA A 123 15.08 11.85 11.40
CA ALA A 123 16.26 11.98 12.28
C ALA A 123 17.52 11.52 11.53
N ILE A 124 17.93 12.25 10.47
CA ILE A 124 19.08 11.89 9.62
C ILE A 124 20.40 11.88 10.43
N THR A 125 20.46 12.62 11.53
CA THR A 125 21.61 12.66 12.42
C THR A 125 21.78 11.37 13.25
N HIS A 126 20.73 10.55 13.34
CA HIS A 126 20.76 9.29 14.10
C HIS A 126 20.83 8.09 13.14
N TYR A 127 21.57 7.05 13.54
CA TYR A 127 21.77 5.85 12.73
C TYR A 127 20.47 5.14 12.34
N HIS A 128 19.43 5.21 13.15
CA HIS A 128 18.11 4.65 12.83
C HIS A 128 17.38 5.43 11.71
N GLY A 129 17.53 6.75 11.67
CA GLY A 129 17.00 7.56 10.58
C GLY A 129 17.77 7.33 9.28
N MET A 130 19.10 7.24 9.33
CA MET A 130 19.92 6.87 8.18
C MET A 130 19.55 5.50 7.64
N ALA A 131 19.29 4.51 8.49
CA ALA A 131 18.89 3.17 8.07
C ALA A 131 17.54 3.17 7.33
N LYS A 132 16.57 4.01 7.73
CA LYS A 132 15.28 4.17 7.02
C LYS A 132 15.51 4.76 5.62
N VAL A 133 16.28 5.84 5.51
CA VAL A 133 16.56 6.49 4.22
C VAL A 133 17.32 5.54 3.30
N LEU A 134 18.40 4.94 3.81
CA LEU A 134 19.22 3.99 3.06
C LEU A 134 18.40 2.77 2.62
N GLY A 135 17.59 2.23 3.52
CA GLY A 135 16.68 1.12 3.21
C GLY A 135 15.70 1.48 2.08
N THR A 136 15.14 2.69 2.09
CA THR A 136 14.24 3.17 1.01
C THR A 136 14.97 3.27 -0.32
N VAL A 137 16.20 3.81 -0.33
CA VAL A 137 17.04 3.93 -1.54
C VAL A 137 17.40 2.54 -2.08
N ILE A 138 17.78 1.61 -1.21
CA ILE A 138 18.13 0.23 -1.62
C ILE A 138 16.87 -0.48 -2.19
N VAL A 139 15.68 -0.33 -1.59
CA VAL A 139 14.44 -0.88 -2.13
C VAL A 139 14.17 -0.33 -3.52
N LEU A 140 14.29 0.97 -3.73
CA LEU A 140 14.07 1.59 -5.04
C LEU A 140 15.11 1.08 -6.07
N SER A 141 16.38 1.04 -5.69
CA SER A 141 17.44 0.50 -6.55
C SER A 141 17.23 -0.97 -6.90
N GLY A 142 16.85 -1.78 -5.91
CA GLY A 142 16.52 -3.20 -6.10
C GLY A 142 15.35 -3.40 -7.06
N ALA A 143 14.32 -2.58 -6.96
CA ALA A 143 13.17 -2.60 -7.85
C ALA A 143 13.55 -2.23 -9.29
N MET A 144 14.44 -1.23 -9.47
CA MET A 144 14.97 -0.85 -10.77
C MET A 144 15.82 -1.96 -11.38
N VAL A 145 16.73 -2.57 -10.60
CA VAL A 145 17.55 -3.71 -11.04
C VAL A 145 16.64 -4.87 -11.46
N PHE A 146 15.64 -5.23 -10.63
CA PHE A 146 14.70 -6.29 -10.92
C PHE A 146 13.96 -6.07 -12.25
N THR A 147 13.57 -4.84 -12.53
CA THR A 147 12.72 -4.48 -13.66
C THR A 147 13.51 -4.31 -14.96
N PHE A 148 14.69 -3.66 -14.90
CA PHE A 148 15.43 -3.25 -16.10
C PHE A 148 16.63 -4.14 -16.42
N ILE A 149 17.20 -4.85 -15.44
CA ILE A 149 18.38 -5.70 -15.66
C ILE A 149 17.92 -7.15 -15.78
N GLN A 150 17.77 -7.63 -17.00
CA GLN A 150 17.38 -9.03 -17.22
C GLN A 150 18.52 -10.01 -16.96
N GLY A 151 19.72 -9.75 -17.51
CA GLY A 151 20.86 -10.68 -17.41
C GLY A 151 20.59 -12.03 -18.12
N PRO A 152 21.49 -13.03 -17.95
CA PRO A 152 21.30 -14.35 -18.52
C PRO A 152 20.14 -15.10 -17.82
N PRO A 153 19.42 -16.00 -18.54
CA PRO A 153 18.36 -16.81 -17.96
C PRO A 153 18.92 -17.80 -16.94
N LEU A 154 18.19 -18.00 -15.83
CA LEU A 154 18.60 -18.89 -14.74
C LEU A 154 18.49 -20.36 -15.15
N TYR A 155 17.53 -20.68 -16.01
CA TYR A 155 17.35 -21.99 -16.62
C TYR A 155 16.79 -21.83 -18.02
N THR A 156 17.22 -22.68 -18.94
CA THR A 156 16.72 -22.67 -20.31
C THR A 156 15.51 -23.60 -20.39
N VAL A 157 14.32 -23.03 -20.36
CA VAL A 157 13.13 -23.78 -20.80
C VAL A 157 13.17 -23.83 -22.31
N LEU A 158 13.12 -25.02 -22.90
CA LEU A 158 12.97 -25.16 -24.36
C LEU A 158 11.77 -24.31 -24.82
N GLN A 159 12.08 -23.16 -25.38
CA GLN A 159 11.10 -22.24 -25.92
C GLN A 159 10.51 -22.85 -27.18
N ASN A 160 9.23 -23.30 -27.10
CA ASN A 160 8.40 -23.27 -28.29
C ASN A 160 8.19 -21.78 -28.62
N GLU A 161 8.77 -21.36 -29.72
CA GLU A 161 8.59 -20.04 -30.32
C GLU A 161 7.10 -19.80 -30.59
N GLY A 162 6.49 -18.97 -29.79
CA GLY A 162 5.10 -18.59 -29.99
C GLY A 162 4.60 -17.69 -28.87
N LEU A 163 4.96 -16.44 -28.94
CA LEU A 163 4.29 -15.22 -28.48
C LEU A 163 5.33 -14.16 -28.08
N GLY A 164 6.25 -13.91 -29.02
CA GLY A 164 6.91 -12.60 -29.05
C GLY A 164 5.82 -11.56 -29.32
N HIS A 165 5.35 -10.90 -28.27
CA HIS A 165 4.63 -9.66 -28.47
C HIS A 165 5.65 -8.68 -29.07
N SER A 166 5.63 -8.62 -30.39
CA SER A 166 6.30 -7.60 -31.17
C SER A 166 6.06 -6.25 -30.50
N ALA A 167 7.15 -5.66 -30.04
CA ALA A 167 7.18 -4.24 -29.71
C ALA A 167 6.90 -3.48 -31.01
N LYS A 168 5.61 -3.35 -31.34
CA LYS A 168 5.14 -2.41 -32.35
C LYS A 168 5.68 -1.07 -31.92
N GLY A 169 6.49 -0.42 -32.72
CA GLY A 169 7.18 0.84 -32.42
C GLY A 169 6.17 1.85 -31.88
N ARG A 170 6.09 1.93 -30.54
CA ARG A 170 5.27 2.91 -29.83
C ARG A 170 5.87 4.28 -30.07
N SER A 171 5.02 5.27 -30.35
CA SER A 171 5.48 6.64 -30.49
C SER A 171 6.05 7.12 -29.16
N THR A 172 7.04 8.01 -29.19
CA THR A 172 7.62 8.63 -27.99
C THR A 172 6.52 9.34 -27.17
N GLU A 173 5.52 9.90 -27.83
CA GLU A 173 4.37 10.55 -27.18
C GLU A 173 3.53 9.57 -26.37
N ASP A 174 3.25 8.37 -26.93
CA ASP A 174 2.48 7.35 -26.22
C ASP A 174 3.23 6.84 -24.99
N TRP A 175 4.55 6.67 -25.11
CA TRP A 175 5.38 6.28 -24.00
C TRP A 175 5.39 7.32 -22.88
N ILE A 176 5.49 8.62 -23.20
CA ILE A 176 5.44 9.71 -22.22
C ILE A 176 4.06 9.75 -21.55
N LYS A 177 2.97 9.71 -22.35
CA LYS A 177 1.59 9.69 -21.83
C LYS A 177 1.37 8.54 -20.84
N GLY A 178 1.75 7.33 -21.23
CA GLY A 178 1.59 6.16 -20.38
C GLY A 178 2.41 6.23 -19.09
N SER A 179 3.66 6.69 -19.17
CA SER A 179 4.53 6.86 -18.00
C SER A 179 3.99 7.91 -17.02
N CYS A 180 3.45 9.02 -17.53
CA CYS A 180 2.79 10.04 -16.71
C CYS A 180 1.53 9.49 -16.01
N LEU A 181 0.72 8.68 -16.72
CA LEU A 181 -0.47 8.04 -16.13
C LEU A 181 -0.09 7.07 -15.01
N GLU A 182 0.96 6.27 -15.20
CA GLU A 182 1.45 5.32 -14.17
C GLU A 182 2.00 6.04 -12.94
N LEU A 183 2.76 7.13 -13.14
CA LEU A 183 3.26 7.94 -12.02
C LEU A 183 2.12 8.64 -11.28
N ALA A 184 1.12 9.17 -12.00
CA ALA A 184 -0.07 9.75 -11.40
C ALA A 184 -0.89 8.70 -10.61
N SER A 185 -1.02 7.48 -11.14
CA SER A 185 -1.62 6.35 -10.43
C SER A 185 -0.89 6.05 -9.12
N THR A 186 0.43 5.95 -9.17
CA THR A 186 1.29 5.69 -8.00
C THR A 186 1.17 6.80 -6.95
N LEU A 187 1.12 8.06 -7.39
CA LEU A 187 0.96 9.20 -6.50
C LEU A 187 -0.41 9.18 -5.81
N THR A 188 -1.50 8.97 -6.56
CA THR A 188 -2.86 8.93 -5.99
C THR A 188 -3.03 7.76 -5.02
N TRP A 189 -2.44 6.60 -5.31
CA TRP A 189 -2.38 5.47 -4.38
C TRP A 189 -1.61 5.80 -3.11
N SER A 190 -0.48 6.49 -3.24
CA SER A 190 0.33 6.92 -2.09
C SER A 190 -0.41 7.92 -1.20
N VAL A 191 -1.15 8.85 -1.79
CA VAL A 191 -2.04 9.77 -1.07
C VAL A 191 -3.12 9.00 -0.29
N TRP A 192 -3.72 7.97 -0.90
CA TRP A 192 -4.68 7.11 -0.20
C TRP A 192 -4.06 6.46 1.05
N LEU A 193 -2.87 5.86 0.91
CA LEU A 193 -2.16 5.22 2.03
C LEU A 193 -1.87 6.21 3.18
N ILE A 194 -1.39 7.40 2.86
CA ILE A 194 -1.07 8.44 3.85
C ILE A 194 -2.34 8.91 4.57
N MET A 195 -3.41 9.16 3.82
CA MET A 195 -4.67 9.68 4.36
C MET A 195 -5.43 8.66 5.21
N GLN A 196 -5.11 7.36 5.14
CA GLN A 196 -5.73 6.34 5.99
C GLN A 196 -5.53 6.63 7.47
N ARG A 197 -4.29 6.94 7.88
CA ARG A 197 -3.97 7.13 9.31
C ARG A 197 -4.78 8.23 9.98
N PRO A 198 -4.87 9.46 9.47
CA PRO A 198 -5.70 10.51 10.06
C PRO A 198 -7.21 10.22 9.99
N ILE A 199 -7.68 9.47 8.98
CA ILE A 199 -9.09 9.06 8.89
C ILE A 199 -9.40 8.01 9.97
N ILE A 200 -8.58 6.99 10.14
CA ILE A 200 -8.76 5.93 11.13
C ILE A 200 -8.75 6.51 12.55
N LYS A 201 -7.91 7.50 12.84
CA LYS A 201 -7.91 8.19 14.14
C LYS A 201 -9.24 8.89 14.45
N GLN A 202 -9.92 9.43 13.43
CA GLN A 202 -11.22 10.09 13.57
C GLN A 202 -12.39 9.09 13.53
N TYR A 203 -12.23 8.00 12.80
CA TYR A 203 -13.24 6.95 12.62
C TYR A 203 -12.64 5.56 12.81
N PRO A 204 -12.58 5.05 14.04
CA PRO A 204 -11.87 3.81 14.36
C PRO A 204 -12.60 2.53 13.88
N ALA A 205 -13.84 2.62 13.36
CA ALA A 205 -14.59 1.51 12.80
C ALA A 205 -14.04 1.12 11.41
N LYS A 206 -13.04 0.24 11.39
CA LYS A 206 -12.24 -0.09 10.20
C LYS A 206 -13.01 -0.84 9.13
N LEU A 207 -13.89 -1.77 9.53
CA LEU A 207 -14.73 -2.52 8.59
C LEU A 207 -15.71 -1.59 7.88
N ARG A 208 -16.39 -0.71 8.61
CA ARG A 208 -17.29 0.29 8.04
C ARG A 208 -16.54 1.27 7.14
N LEU A 209 -15.37 1.74 7.59
CA LEU A 209 -14.53 2.62 6.79
C LEU A 209 -14.17 1.96 5.45
N THR A 210 -13.67 0.72 5.49
CA THR A 210 -13.29 -0.02 4.27
C THR A 210 -14.50 -0.26 3.36
N THR A 211 -15.65 -0.63 3.93
CA THR A 211 -16.89 -0.82 3.16
C THR A 211 -17.31 0.47 2.45
N MET A 212 -17.31 1.61 3.15
CA MET A 212 -17.62 2.92 2.55
C MET A 212 -16.62 3.27 1.45
N GLN A 213 -15.33 3.05 1.68
CA GLN A 213 -14.30 3.31 0.68
C GLN A 213 -14.48 2.46 -0.58
N CYS A 214 -14.75 1.17 -0.44
CA CYS A 214 -15.05 0.31 -1.57
C CYS A 214 -16.32 0.76 -2.31
N CYS A 215 -17.37 1.15 -1.59
CA CYS A 215 -18.61 1.64 -2.17
C CYS A 215 -18.39 2.92 -2.99
N PHE A 216 -17.75 3.95 -2.42
CA PHE A 216 -17.47 5.20 -3.12
C PHE A 216 -16.48 5.03 -4.26
N SER A 217 -15.49 4.16 -4.11
CA SER A 217 -14.57 3.80 -5.19
C SER A 217 -15.26 3.09 -6.35
N SER A 218 -16.22 2.21 -6.04
CA SER A 218 -17.05 1.56 -7.06
C SER A 218 -17.86 2.57 -7.86
N ILE A 219 -18.54 3.50 -7.17
CA ILE A 219 -19.31 4.56 -7.81
C ILE A 219 -18.40 5.43 -8.69
N GLY A 220 -17.24 5.85 -8.16
CA GLY A 220 -16.26 6.63 -8.91
C GLY A 220 -15.76 5.90 -10.16
N SER A 221 -15.45 4.61 -10.04
CA SER A 221 -15.02 3.80 -11.19
C SER A 221 -16.14 3.52 -12.18
N ALA A 222 -17.39 3.39 -11.72
CA ALA A 222 -18.55 3.26 -12.60
C ALA A 222 -18.80 4.54 -13.41
N ILE A 223 -18.69 5.71 -12.78
CA ILE A 223 -18.78 7.00 -13.49
C ILE A 223 -17.66 7.12 -14.52
N TRP A 224 -16.43 6.76 -14.13
CA TRP A 224 -15.28 6.74 -15.05
C TRP A 224 -15.50 5.80 -16.23
N GLY A 225 -15.94 4.56 -15.95
CA GLY A 225 -16.26 3.56 -16.96
C GLY A 225 -17.38 4.01 -17.89
N ALA A 226 -18.45 4.62 -17.37
CA ALA A 226 -19.56 5.14 -18.18
C ALA A 226 -19.12 6.30 -19.09
N ALA A 227 -18.15 7.11 -18.64
CA ALA A 227 -17.58 8.19 -19.44
C ALA A 227 -16.62 7.68 -20.53
N ALA A 228 -15.83 6.64 -20.21
CA ALA A 228 -14.84 6.08 -21.12
C ALA A 228 -15.42 5.05 -22.10
N GLU A 229 -16.37 4.22 -21.66
CA GLU A 229 -16.95 3.11 -22.41
C GLU A 229 -18.45 3.35 -22.66
N ARG A 230 -18.78 3.87 -23.80
CA ARG A 230 -20.18 4.15 -24.20
C ARG A 230 -20.97 2.92 -24.62
N ASP A 231 -20.28 1.81 -24.89
CA ASP A 231 -20.92 0.58 -25.34
C ASP A 231 -21.42 -0.25 -24.14
N ARG A 232 -22.73 -0.49 -24.10
CA ARG A 232 -23.39 -1.30 -23.06
C ARG A 232 -22.95 -2.78 -23.06
N SER A 233 -22.46 -3.29 -24.16
CA SER A 233 -21.96 -4.67 -24.27
C SER A 233 -20.73 -4.89 -23.40
N SER A 234 -19.92 -3.86 -23.19
CA SER A 234 -18.72 -3.87 -22.34
C SER A 234 -19.00 -4.10 -20.85
N TRP A 235 -20.25 -3.93 -20.40
CA TRP A 235 -20.67 -4.12 -19.02
C TRP A 235 -21.16 -5.55 -18.70
N LYS A 236 -21.13 -6.46 -19.68
CA LYS A 236 -21.45 -7.88 -19.46
C LYS A 236 -20.26 -8.56 -18.78
N LEU A 237 -20.47 -9.02 -17.56
CA LEU A 237 -19.47 -9.68 -16.74
C LEU A 237 -19.64 -11.21 -16.80
N GLY A 238 -18.52 -11.94 -16.97
CA GLY A 238 -18.50 -13.40 -16.80
C GLY A 238 -18.47 -13.79 -15.29
N TRP A 239 -18.95 -14.97 -14.97
CA TRP A 239 -19.09 -15.47 -13.58
C TRP A 239 -17.76 -15.81 -12.89
N ASP A 240 -16.61 -15.79 -13.59
CA ASP A 240 -15.29 -16.23 -13.07
C ASP A 240 -14.64 -15.28 -12.05
N ILE A 241 -15.32 -14.17 -11.70
CA ILE A 241 -14.76 -13.08 -10.90
C ILE A 241 -14.97 -13.27 -9.39
N GLY A 242 -15.78 -14.27 -8.99
CA GLY A 242 -16.19 -14.45 -7.58
C GLY A 242 -15.04 -14.58 -6.58
N LEU A 243 -13.95 -15.26 -6.92
CA LEU A 243 -12.80 -15.44 -6.03
C LEU A 243 -12.02 -14.12 -5.82
N GLY A 244 -11.88 -13.30 -6.86
CA GLY A 244 -11.18 -12.01 -6.78
C GLY A 244 -11.87 -10.98 -5.85
N ILE A 245 -13.16 -11.18 -5.59
CA ILE A 245 -14.02 -10.28 -4.82
C ILE A 245 -13.75 -10.38 -3.32
N VAL A 246 -13.85 -11.59 -2.77
CA VAL A 246 -13.61 -11.87 -1.35
C VAL A 246 -12.18 -11.48 -0.98
N VAL A 247 -11.26 -11.81 -1.85
CA VAL A 247 -9.83 -11.53 -1.74
C VAL A 247 -9.57 -10.02 -1.69
N THR A 248 -10.21 -9.22 -2.53
CA THR A 248 -10.09 -7.75 -2.52
C THR A 248 -10.59 -7.15 -1.21
N ALA A 249 -11.75 -7.57 -0.76
CA ALA A 249 -12.39 -7.08 0.47
C ALA A 249 -11.50 -7.32 1.71
N VAL A 250 -11.02 -8.55 1.86
CA VAL A 250 -10.12 -8.94 2.96
C VAL A 250 -8.80 -8.18 2.88
N CYS A 251 -8.24 -8.02 1.68
CA CYS A 251 -6.98 -7.32 1.47
C CYS A 251 -7.06 -5.85 1.89
N TYR A 252 -8.07 -5.10 1.45
CA TYR A 252 -8.23 -3.70 1.84
C TYR A 252 -8.46 -3.54 3.34
N TRP A 253 -9.27 -4.42 3.94
CA TRP A 253 -9.49 -4.38 5.38
C TRP A 253 -8.21 -4.66 6.17
N LEU A 254 -7.45 -5.71 5.80
CA LEU A 254 -6.14 -6.01 6.40
C LEU A 254 -5.17 -4.83 6.23
N GLN A 255 -5.14 -4.21 5.07
CA GLN A 255 -4.27 -3.08 4.79
C GLN A 255 -4.62 -1.87 5.67
N VAL A 256 -5.90 -1.52 5.81
CA VAL A 256 -6.37 -0.47 6.72
C VAL A 256 -5.99 -0.81 8.17
N TRP A 257 -6.12 -2.07 8.58
CA TRP A 257 -5.72 -2.52 9.90
C TRP A 257 -4.20 -2.40 10.15
N VAL A 258 -3.35 -2.76 9.16
CA VAL A 258 -1.89 -2.62 9.26
C VAL A 258 -1.47 -1.15 9.30
N VAL A 259 -2.08 -0.29 8.48
CA VAL A 259 -1.82 1.16 8.48
C VAL A 259 -2.12 1.77 9.84
N ASP A 260 -3.19 1.33 10.51
CA ASP A 260 -3.50 1.77 11.88
C ASP A 260 -2.41 1.36 12.88
N LYS A 261 -1.89 0.14 12.78
CA LYS A 261 -0.90 -0.40 13.74
C LYS A 261 0.52 0.07 13.51
N GLN A 262 0.96 0.15 12.27
CA GLN A 262 2.36 0.37 11.89
C GLN A 262 2.59 1.63 11.04
N GLY A 263 1.52 2.20 10.52
CA GLY A 263 1.55 3.39 9.67
C GLY A 263 1.67 3.09 8.17
N PRO A 264 1.46 4.14 7.34
CA PRO A 264 1.40 4.00 5.88
C PRO A 264 2.75 3.65 5.24
N VAL A 265 3.85 4.19 5.77
CA VAL A 265 5.20 3.93 5.23
C VAL A 265 5.60 2.47 5.40
N PHE A 266 5.33 1.89 6.60
CA PHE A 266 5.55 0.45 6.83
C PHE A 266 4.79 -0.40 5.82
N THR A 267 3.51 -0.08 5.58
CA THR A 267 2.67 -0.81 4.63
C THR A 267 3.20 -0.71 3.20
N ALA A 268 3.62 0.49 2.78
CA ALA A 268 4.15 0.73 1.45
C ALA A 268 5.46 -0.04 1.19
N MET A 269 6.33 -0.16 2.20
CA MET A 269 7.61 -0.85 2.06
C MET A 269 7.51 -2.33 1.70
N PHE A 270 6.35 -2.96 1.96
CA PHE A 270 6.12 -4.35 1.55
C PHE A 270 5.67 -4.49 0.09
N SER A 271 5.29 -3.40 -0.60
CA SER A 271 4.79 -3.47 -1.99
C SER A 271 5.76 -4.18 -2.96
N PRO A 272 7.09 -3.97 -2.90
CA PRO A 272 8.01 -4.69 -3.78
C PRO A 272 8.06 -6.21 -3.56
N LEU A 273 7.61 -6.70 -2.40
CA LEU A 273 7.51 -8.15 -2.18
C LEU A 273 6.47 -8.80 -3.10
N ALA A 274 5.37 -8.08 -3.43
CA ALA A 274 4.40 -8.57 -4.42
C ALA A 274 5.05 -8.79 -5.79
N LEU A 275 5.99 -7.93 -6.19
CA LEU A 275 6.74 -8.09 -7.45
C LEU A 275 7.53 -9.41 -7.47
N VAL A 276 8.27 -9.68 -6.40
CA VAL A 276 9.05 -10.92 -6.27
C VAL A 276 8.14 -12.15 -6.31
N LEU A 277 7.04 -12.10 -5.55
CA LEU A 277 6.05 -13.19 -5.51
C LEU A 277 5.38 -13.39 -6.87
N THR A 278 5.04 -12.30 -7.56
CA THR A 278 4.44 -12.36 -8.90
C THR A 278 5.40 -13.00 -9.90
N ALA A 279 6.67 -12.65 -9.87
CA ALA A 279 7.66 -13.25 -10.76
C ALA A 279 7.84 -14.75 -10.50
N ILE A 280 7.90 -15.16 -9.22
CA ILE A 280 7.99 -16.58 -8.85
C ILE A 280 6.73 -17.33 -9.32
N MET A 281 5.55 -16.80 -9.04
CA MET A 281 4.28 -17.43 -9.45
C MET A 281 4.12 -17.47 -10.96
N SER A 282 4.52 -16.41 -11.67
CA SER A 282 4.52 -16.36 -13.13
C SER A 282 5.46 -17.41 -13.73
N ALA A 283 6.65 -17.56 -13.17
CA ALA A 283 7.59 -18.60 -13.59
C ALA A 283 7.02 -20.01 -13.41
N ILE A 284 6.31 -20.26 -12.30
CA ILE A 284 5.71 -21.57 -12.00
C ILE A 284 4.48 -21.83 -12.87
N LEU A 285 3.55 -20.88 -13.00
CA LEU A 285 2.27 -21.07 -13.66
C LEU A 285 2.36 -20.93 -15.18
N PHE A 286 3.13 -19.94 -15.65
CA PHE A 286 3.26 -19.64 -17.09
C PHE A 286 4.58 -20.12 -17.69
N LYS A 287 5.44 -20.78 -16.89
CA LYS A 287 6.78 -21.26 -17.30
C LYS A 287 7.65 -20.14 -17.90
N GLU A 288 7.48 -18.92 -17.40
CA GLU A 288 8.31 -17.77 -17.79
C GLU A 288 9.74 -17.96 -17.27
N THR A 289 10.72 -17.56 -18.07
CA THR A 289 12.14 -17.68 -17.69
C THR A 289 12.51 -16.63 -16.66
N LEU A 290 13.03 -17.05 -15.49
CA LEU A 290 13.63 -16.18 -14.50
C LEU A 290 15.06 -15.80 -14.94
N HIS A 291 15.41 -14.54 -14.77
CA HIS A 291 16.71 -13.99 -15.13
C HIS A 291 17.54 -13.66 -13.88
N TRP A 292 18.85 -13.69 -13.98
CA TRP A 292 19.75 -13.36 -12.88
C TRP A 292 19.56 -11.92 -12.36
N GLY A 293 19.20 -10.98 -13.22
CA GLY A 293 18.85 -9.61 -12.82
C GLY A 293 17.66 -9.58 -11.86
N SER A 294 16.63 -10.41 -12.08
CA SER A 294 15.50 -10.52 -11.18
C SER A 294 15.90 -11.08 -9.80
N VAL A 295 16.82 -12.04 -9.75
CA VAL A 295 17.34 -12.59 -8.48
C VAL A 295 18.13 -11.53 -7.71
N CYS A 296 19.06 -10.83 -8.37
CA CYS A 296 19.83 -9.75 -7.74
C CYS A 296 18.91 -8.62 -7.25
N GLY A 297 17.95 -8.20 -8.07
CA GLY A 297 16.95 -7.21 -7.68
C GLY A 297 16.13 -7.65 -6.47
N ALA A 298 15.68 -8.92 -6.43
CA ALA A 298 14.95 -9.48 -5.29
C ALA A 298 15.78 -9.47 -4.00
N LEU A 299 17.06 -9.81 -4.07
CA LEU A 299 17.97 -9.74 -2.91
C LEU A 299 18.11 -8.31 -2.40
N LEU A 300 18.31 -7.34 -3.29
CA LEU A 300 18.38 -5.92 -2.91
C LEU A 300 17.05 -5.45 -2.26
N LEU A 301 15.90 -5.87 -2.78
CA LEU A 301 14.60 -5.55 -2.20
C LEU A 301 14.48 -6.06 -0.76
N VAL A 302 14.90 -7.30 -0.50
CA VAL A 302 14.86 -7.91 0.84
C VAL A 302 15.83 -7.18 1.79
N ILE A 303 17.04 -6.88 1.35
CA ILE A 303 18.04 -6.16 2.14
C ILE A 303 17.54 -4.75 2.49
N GLY A 304 17.01 -4.03 1.51
CA GLY A 304 16.47 -2.69 1.72
C GLY A 304 15.25 -2.67 2.66
N LEU A 305 14.32 -3.62 2.49
CA LEU A 305 13.18 -3.81 3.38
C LEU A 305 13.65 -4.10 4.82
N TYR A 306 14.62 -5.01 4.98
CA TYR A 306 15.17 -5.32 6.29
C TYR A 306 15.82 -4.10 6.95
N SER A 307 16.66 -3.36 6.21
CA SER A 307 17.30 -2.14 6.69
C SER A 307 16.27 -1.10 7.18
N PHE A 308 15.23 -0.87 6.37
CA PHE A 308 14.15 0.05 6.75
C PHE A 308 13.41 -0.40 8.01
N LEU A 309 13.01 -1.67 8.09
CA LEU A 309 12.29 -2.23 9.24
C LEU A 309 13.13 -2.22 10.51
N TRP A 310 14.43 -2.47 10.38
CA TRP A 310 15.37 -2.37 11.50
C TRP A 310 15.49 -0.94 12.00
N GLY A 311 15.64 0.05 11.09
CA GLY A 311 15.67 1.47 11.44
C GLY A 311 14.39 1.90 12.17
N LYS A 312 13.21 1.52 11.65
CA LYS A 312 11.92 1.85 12.27
C LYS A 312 11.74 1.20 13.66
N LYS A 313 12.14 -0.05 13.82
CA LYS A 313 12.07 -0.76 15.09
C LYS A 313 12.99 -0.10 16.14
N THR A 314 14.15 0.35 15.71
CA THR A 314 15.14 0.99 16.58
C THR A 314 14.66 2.37 17.00
N GLU A 315 14.12 3.18 16.08
CA GLU A 315 13.48 4.47 16.38
C GLU A 315 12.39 4.34 17.44
N SER A 316 11.45 3.40 17.26
CA SER A 316 10.38 3.13 18.23
C SER A 316 10.90 2.76 19.63
N LYS A 317 12.06 2.10 19.72
CA LYS A 317 12.70 1.82 21.00
C LYS A 317 13.28 3.07 21.66
N PHE A 318 13.90 3.95 20.88
CA PHE A 318 14.45 5.20 21.37
C PHE A 318 13.36 6.13 21.89
N GLU A 319 12.27 6.29 21.15
CA GLU A 319 11.11 7.09 21.58
C GLU A 319 10.54 6.61 22.93
N ILE A 320 10.43 5.29 23.11
CA ILE A 320 9.96 4.71 24.38
C ILE A 320 10.93 5.00 25.55
N ILE A 321 12.24 4.92 25.29
CA ILE A 321 13.27 5.21 26.31
C ILE A 321 13.25 6.68 26.66
N GLU A 322 13.16 7.57 25.69
CA GLU A 322 13.11 9.01 25.87
C GLU A 322 11.88 9.43 26.68
N GLN A 323 10.70 8.93 26.34
CA GLN A 323 9.47 9.16 27.08
C GLN A 323 9.57 8.69 28.54
N LYS A 324 10.14 7.50 28.77
CA LYS A 324 10.36 7.02 30.14
C LYS A 324 11.33 7.89 30.93
N THR A 325 12.40 8.34 30.27
CA THR A 325 13.40 9.22 30.91
C THR A 325 12.79 10.58 31.27
N GLU A 326 11.94 11.11 30.40
CA GLU A 326 11.24 12.37 30.64
C GLU A 326 10.23 12.24 31.80
N GLN A 327 9.47 11.14 31.85
CA GLN A 327 8.57 10.84 32.95
C GLN A 327 9.33 10.73 34.31
N ILE A 328 10.50 10.09 34.33
CA ILE A 328 11.34 9.99 35.52
C ILE A 328 11.84 11.37 35.94
N LYS A 329 12.30 12.21 35.02
CA LYS A 329 12.74 13.59 35.31
C LYS A 329 11.61 14.44 35.92
N VAL A 330 10.40 14.32 35.33
CA VAL A 330 9.22 15.04 35.86
C VAL A 330 8.84 14.51 37.25
N GLY A 331 8.89 13.20 37.47
CA GLY A 331 8.65 12.59 38.79
C GLY A 331 9.63 13.08 39.86
N VAL A 332 10.93 13.07 39.57
CA VAL A 332 11.98 13.55 40.45
C VAL A 332 11.83 15.05 40.73
N ALA A 333 11.50 15.86 39.74
CA ALA A 333 11.25 17.29 39.92
C ALA A 333 10.04 17.57 40.83
N LEU A 334 8.95 16.79 40.68
CA LEU A 334 7.79 16.87 41.57
C LEU A 334 8.11 16.48 43.02
N GLU A 335 8.89 15.42 43.26
CA GLU A 335 9.34 15.01 44.58
C GLU A 335 10.24 16.08 45.23
N CYS A 336 11.14 16.70 44.49
CA CYS A 336 11.94 17.82 44.97
C CYS A 336 11.07 19.02 45.38
N ILE A 337 10.04 19.36 44.61
CA ILE A 337 9.13 20.47 44.93
C ILE A 337 8.31 20.15 46.20
N THR A 338 7.82 18.92 46.34
CA THR A 338 7.04 18.50 47.53
C THR A 338 7.89 18.40 48.78
N SER A 339 9.12 17.98 48.67
CA SER A 339 10.05 17.94 49.82
C SER A 339 10.53 19.33 50.30
N THR A 340 10.52 20.32 49.37
CA THR A 340 10.89 21.72 49.74
C THR A 340 9.69 22.50 50.32
N SER A 341 8.47 22.01 50.20
CA SER A 341 7.25 22.66 50.66
C SER A 341 6.71 22.15 52.00
N VAL A 342 7.47 21.32 52.75
CA VAL A 342 7.15 20.98 54.14
C VAL A 342 7.71 22.09 55.02
N PRO A 343 6.90 23.01 55.60
CA PRO A 343 7.40 23.97 56.58
C PRO A 343 7.80 23.24 57.84
N ASP A 344 8.92 23.61 58.37
CA ASP A 344 9.44 23.23 59.71
C ASP A 344 8.49 23.77 60.80
N GLU A 345 7.39 23.09 61.04
CA GLU A 345 6.40 23.43 62.09
C GLU A 345 6.57 22.53 63.28
N GLN A 346 7.82 22.45 63.80
CA GLN A 346 8.08 21.94 65.16
C GLN A 346 9.35 22.53 65.81
N GLN A 347 9.36 23.84 66.06
CA GLN A 347 10.19 24.38 67.18
C GLN A 347 9.50 25.59 67.81
N GLY A 348 8.69 25.32 68.78
CA GLY A 348 8.11 26.42 69.58
C GLY A 348 7.12 25.99 70.65
N LYS A 349 7.54 25.12 71.58
CA LYS A 349 6.93 25.05 72.90
C LYS A 349 8.00 24.68 73.91
N LYS A 350 8.55 25.68 74.56
CA LYS A 350 8.95 25.70 75.97
C LYS A 350 8.52 27.04 76.58
#